data_68ee81bfe597bb2da31f277261e9ca52
#
_entry.id   68ee81bfe597bb2da31f277261e9ca52
#
_cell.length_a   1.000
_cell.length_b   1.000
_cell.length_c   1.000
_cell.angle_alpha   90.00
_cell.angle_beta   90.00
_cell.angle_gamma   90.00
#
_symmetry.space_group_name_H-M   'P 1'
#
loop_
_entity.id
_entity.type
_entity.pdbx_description
1 polymer ?
#
loop_
_entity_poly.entity_id
_entity_poly.type
_entity_poly.pdbx_seq_one_letter_code
_entity_poly.pdbx_strand_id
1 'polypeptide(L)'
;MNKMQTIHPWLVWRRKILMTMKLGVCFLLCTVFQVSARVTAQNERMNFKMHDASLKTILWALEKKSEMVFFYSVKDIEQVTGIDVVAENKTLDEILSEVLKNTGITYEVTHNTVV
;
A
#
# COMPACT_ATOMS: atom_id res chain seq x y z
N MET A 1 -19.16 27.89 54.11
CA MET A 1 -17.91 28.42 53.67
C MET A 1 -17.02 27.44 52.99
N ASN A 2 -16.82 26.32 53.56
CA ASN A 2 -15.96 25.29 52.98
C ASN A 2 -16.64 24.39 51.96
N LYS A 3 -17.88 24.67 51.67
CA LYS A 3 -18.67 23.89 50.73
C LYS A 3 -18.11 23.92 49.32
N MET A 4 -17.48 25.01 48.95
CA MET A 4 -16.86 25.11 47.64
C MET A 4 -15.64 24.24 47.48
N GLN A 5 -14.93 23.98 48.57
CA GLN A 5 -13.73 23.13 48.53
C GLN A 5 -14.04 21.64 48.48
N THR A 6 -15.18 21.27 49.07
CA THR A 6 -15.63 19.87 49.06
C THR A 6 -16.41 19.52 47.83
N ILE A 7 -16.76 20.54 47.07
CA ILE A 7 -17.56 20.33 45.88
C ILE A 7 -16.64 19.76 44.83
N HIS A 8 -16.81 18.51 44.55
CA HIS A 8 -16.55 17.96 43.24
C HIS A 8 -15.13 17.63 42.89
N PRO A 9 -14.38 16.93 43.73
CA PRO A 9 -13.19 16.26 43.24
C PRO A 9 -13.51 15.23 42.13
N TRP A 10 -14.71 14.68 42.20
CA TRP A 10 -15.16 13.74 41.17
C TRP A 10 -15.51 14.44 39.84
N LEU A 11 -16.02 15.68 39.88
CA LEU A 11 -16.28 16.47 38.67
C LEU A 11 -15.00 16.86 37.96
N VAL A 12 -13.99 17.28 38.71
CA VAL A 12 -12.66 17.56 38.12
C VAL A 12 -12.04 16.30 37.56
N TRP A 13 -12.23 15.20 38.27
CA TRP A 13 -11.74 13.90 37.81
C TRP A 13 -12.48 13.44 36.56
N ARG A 14 -13.76 13.63 36.48
CA ARG A 14 -14.57 13.35 35.29
C ARG A 14 -14.06 14.14 34.08
N ARG A 15 -13.75 15.41 34.24
CA ARG A 15 -13.18 16.24 33.16
C ARG A 15 -11.86 15.71 32.71
N LYS A 16 -10.98 15.33 33.61
CA LYS A 16 -9.68 14.73 33.28
C LYS A 16 -9.84 13.40 32.55
N ILE A 17 -10.74 12.56 33.00
CA ILE A 17 -11.04 11.28 32.35
C ILE A 17 -11.60 11.50 30.96
N LEU A 18 -12.51 12.43 30.77
CA LEU A 18 -13.05 12.76 29.47
C LEU A 18 -11.99 13.28 28.50
N MET A 19 -11.07 14.12 28.99
CA MET A 19 -9.96 14.61 28.17
C MET A 19 -8.99 13.49 27.78
N THR A 20 -8.65 12.62 28.71
CA THR A 20 -7.79 11.46 28.41
C THR A 20 -8.47 10.48 27.47
N MET A 21 -9.76 10.27 27.61
CA MET A 21 -10.53 9.44 26.68
C MET A 21 -10.55 10.02 25.26
N LYS A 22 -10.73 11.34 25.15
CA LYS A 22 -10.69 12.01 23.84
C LYS A 22 -9.34 11.88 23.18
N LEU A 23 -8.26 12.06 23.92
CA LEU A 23 -6.90 11.88 23.43
C LEU A 23 -6.64 10.43 23.03
N GLY A 24 -7.09 9.47 23.82
CA GLY A 24 -6.95 8.06 23.52
C GLY A 24 -7.69 7.65 22.26
N VAL A 25 -8.92 8.11 22.09
CA VAL A 25 -9.73 7.84 20.91
C VAL A 25 -9.09 8.48 19.66
N CYS A 26 -8.63 9.71 19.79
CA CYS A 26 -7.94 10.41 18.70
C CYS A 26 -6.68 9.67 18.26
N PHE A 27 -5.88 9.21 19.21
CA PHE A 27 -4.68 8.44 18.95
C PHE A 27 -5.01 7.10 18.27
N LEU A 28 -6.06 6.45 18.73
CA LEU A 28 -6.53 5.19 18.16
C LEU A 28 -7.02 5.38 16.73
N LEU A 29 -7.77 6.43 16.46
CA LEU A 29 -8.22 6.76 15.11
C LEU A 29 -7.05 7.06 14.19
N CYS A 30 -6.05 7.80 14.66
CA CYS A 30 -4.84 8.08 13.87
C CYS A 30 -4.09 6.80 13.48
N THR A 31 -3.98 5.84 14.39
CA THR A 31 -3.31 4.56 14.10
C THR A 31 -4.08 3.73 13.09
N VAL A 32 -5.39 3.72 13.15
CA VAL A 32 -6.25 3.00 12.19
C VAL A 32 -6.10 3.58 10.79
N PHE A 33 -6.07 4.90 10.67
CA PHE A 33 -5.87 5.56 9.38
C PHE A 33 -4.51 5.24 8.75
N GLN A 34 -3.47 5.11 9.55
CA GLN A 34 -2.14 4.77 9.05
C GLN A 34 -2.06 3.35 8.48
N VAL A 35 -2.77 2.40 9.09
CA VAL A 35 -2.79 1.02 8.62
C VAL A 35 -3.53 0.90 7.28
N SER A 36 -4.61 1.65 7.12
CA SER A 36 -5.41 1.61 5.89
C SER A 36 -4.65 2.11 4.66
N ALA A 37 -3.77 3.10 4.84
CA ALA A 37 -3.01 3.68 3.73
C ALA A 37 -1.98 2.72 3.11
N ARG A 38 -1.49 1.77 3.88
CA ARG A 38 -0.47 0.82 3.40
C ARG A 38 -1.03 -0.34 2.59
N VAL A 39 -2.26 -0.73 2.88
CA VAL A 39 -2.91 -1.84 2.18
C VAL A 39 -3.39 -1.44 0.79
N THR A 40 -3.66 -0.17 0.59
CA THR A 40 -4.28 0.33 -0.64
C THR A 40 -3.34 0.26 -1.84
N ALA A 41 -2.03 0.45 -1.63
CA ALA A 41 -1.06 0.49 -2.73
C ALA A 41 -0.92 -0.85 -3.46
N GLN A 42 -1.02 -1.98 -2.76
CA GLN A 42 -0.88 -3.31 -3.35
C GLN A 42 -2.15 -3.79 -4.05
N ASN A 43 -3.30 -3.29 -3.63
CA ASN A 43 -4.61 -3.69 -4.14
C ASN A 43 -5.21 -2.68 -5.11
N GLU A 44 -4.46 -1.64 -5.43
CA GLU A 44 -4.92 -0.65 -6.40
C GLU A 44 -5.04 -1.27 -7.79
N ARG A 45 -6.19 -1.12 -8.37
CA ARG A 45 -6.47 -1.64 -9.71
C ARG A 45 -6.09 -0.59 -10.75
N MET A 46 -5.48 -1.05 -11.82
CA MET A 46 -5.02 -0.17 -12.88
C MET A 46 -5.33 -0.76 -14.26
N ASN A 47 -5.35 0.11 -15.23
CA ASN A 47 -5.40 -0.28 -16.63
C ASN A 47 -3.99 -0.19 -17.22
N PHE A 48 -3.55 -1.26 -17.84
CA PHE A 48 -2.23 -1.33 -18.43
C PHE A 48 -2.30 -2.06 -19.76
N LYS A 49 -1.76 -1.45 -20.79
CA LYS A 49 -1.80 -2.00 -22.14
C LYS A 49 -0.50 -1.73 -22.86
N MET A 50 0.16 -2.80 -23.31
CA MET A 50 1.34 -2.72 -24.15
C MET A 50 1.31 -3.82 -25.20
N HIS A 51 1.85 -3.52 -26.35
CA HIS A 51 1.90 -4.42 -27.48
C HIS A 51 3.35 -4.56 -27.97
N ASP A 52 3.78 -5.79 -28.20
CA ASP A 52 5.10 -6.15 -28.67
C ASP A 52 6.22 -5.44 -27.89
N ALA A 53 6.13 -5.49 -26.58
CA ALA A 53 7.06 -4.82 -25.68
C ALA A 53 8.05 -5.79 -25.05
N SER A 54 9.24 -5.29 -24.72
CA SER A 54 10.19 -6.05 -23.92
C SER A 54 9.78 -6.07 -22.45
N LEU A 55 10.17 -7.12 -21.75
CA LEU A 55 9.87 -7.23 -20.33
C LEU A 55 10.45 -6.06 -19.53
N LYS A 56 11.64 -5.59 -19.89
CA LYS A 56 12.27 -4.42 -19.28
C LYS A 56 11.38 -3.17 -19.40
N THR A 57 10.83 -2.93 -20.58
CA THR A 57 9.94 -1.79 -20.83
C THR A 57 8.64 -1.90 -20.02
N ILE A 58 8.08 -3.10 -19.94
CA ILE A 58 6.86 -3.37 -19.18
C ILE A 58 7.09 -3.13 -17.69
N LEU A 59 8.17 -3.67 -17.13
CA LEU A 59 8.50 -3.48 -15.72
C LEU A 59 8.76 -2.02 -15.38
N TRP A 60 9.44 -1.30 -16.26
CA TRP A 60 9.68 0.13 -16.08
C TRP A 60 8.38 0.95 -16.08
N ALA A 61 7.46 0.65 -16.99
CA ALA A 61 6.17 1.30 -17.06
C ALA A 61 5.30 0.98 -15.83
N LEU A 62 5.33 -0.26 -15.35
CA LEU A 62 4.62 -0.66 -14.14
C LEU A 62 5.20 0.00 -12.90
N GLU A 63 6.51 0.14 -12.82
CA GLU A 63 7.17 0.84 -11.72
C GLU A 63 6.70 2.29 -11.62
N LYS A 64 6.65 2.99 -12.74
CA LYS A 64 6.15 4.36 -12.77
C LYS A 64 4.67 4.48 -12.41
N LYS A 65 3.87 3.54 -12.88
CA LYS A 65 2.43 3.61 -12.71
C LYS A 65 1.97 3.19 -11.31
N SER A 66 2.67 2.23 -10.70
CA SER A 66 2.32 1.68 -9.40
C SER A 66 3.00 2.37 -8.21
N GLU A 67 3.99 3.22 -8.46
CA GLU A 67 4.83 3.83 -7.44
C GLU A 67 5.59 2.84 -6.56
N MET A 68 5.71 1.60 -7.01
CA MET A 68 6.48 0.56 -6.32
C MET A 68 7.89 0.49 -6.87
N VAL A 69 8.81 0.03 -6.05
CA VAL A 69 10.22 -0.15 -6.44
C VAL A 69 10.42 -1.58 -6.90
N PHE A 70 10.99 -1.76 -8.09
CA PHE A 70 11.28 -3.08 -8.65
C PHE A 70 12.76 -3.34 -8.62
N PHE A 71 13.13 -4.49 -8.07
CA PHE A 71 14.50 -5.00 -8.11
C PHE A 71 14.55 -6.24 -9.01
N TYR A 72 15.35 -6.19 -10.06
CA TYR A 72 15.49 -7.29 -10.99
C TYR A 72 16.90 -7.34 -11.59
N SER A 73 17.30 -8.53 -12.05
CA SER A 73 18.52 -8.69 -12.79
C SER A 73 18.27 -8.36 -14.27
N VAL A 74 19.00 -7.39 -14.80
CA VAL A 74 18.86 -6.96 -16.20
C VAL A 74 19.15 -8.12 -17.15
N LYS A 75 20.10 -8.98 -16.81
CA LYS A 75 20.47 -10.14 -17.64
C LYS A 75 19.30 -11.12 -17.82
N ASP A 76 18.51 -11.32 -16.79
CA ASP A 76 17.41 -12.27 -16.81
C ASP A 76 16.21 -11.78 -17.62
N ILE A 77 15.99 -10.49 -17.66
CA ILE A 77 14.84 -9.89 -18.34
C ILE A 77 15.14 -9.39 -19.76
N GLU A 78 16.40 -9.16 -20.09
CA GLU A 78 16.82 -8.55 -21.35
C GLU A 78 16.44 -9.38 -22.58
N GLN A 79 16.38 -10.70 -22.42
CA GLN A 79 16.06 -11.64 -23.49
C GLN A 79 14.56 -11.83 -23.74
N VAL A 80 13.73 -11.35 -22.83
CA VAL A 80 12.27 -11.52 -22.94
C VAL A 80 11.69 -10.35 -23.71
N THR A 81 11.24 -10.61 -24.91
CA THR A 81 10.66 -9.60 -25.81
C THR A 81 9.35 -10.10 -26.42
N GLY A 82 8.67 -9.22 -27.15
CA GLY A 82 7.45 -9.60 -27.85
C GLY A 82 6.27 -9.91 -26.95
N ILE A 83 6.15 -9.21 -25.83
CA ILE A 83 5.07 -9.43 -24.86
C ILE A 83 3.90 -8.50 -25.16
N ASP A 84 2.71 -9.09 -25.26
CA ASP A 84 1.46 -8.37 -25.36
C ASP A 84 0.74 -8.44 -24.01
N VAL A 85 0.41 -7.27 -23.46
CA VAL A 85 -0.30 -7.16 -22.19
C VAL A 85 -1.54 -6.29 -22.37
N VAL A 86 -2.68 -6.84 -21.99
CA VAL A 86 -3.93 -6.09 -21.89
C VAL A 86 -4.49 -6.33 -20.50
N ALA A 87 -4.42 -5.35 -19.65
CA ALA A 87 -4.92 -5.42 -18.30
C ALA A 87 -5.95 -4.30 -18.07
N GLU A 88 -7.16 -4.69 -17.78
CA GLU A 88 -8.24 -3.77 -17.46
C GLU A 88 -8.71 -4.03 -16.04
N ASN A 89 -8.61 -3.00 -15.20
CA ASN A 89 -9.04 -3.06 -13.81
C ASN A 89 -8.43 -4.25 -13.04
N LYS A 90 -7.12 -4.44 -13.20
CA LYS A 90 -6.36 -5.52 -12.55
C LYS A 90 -5.36 -4.94 -11.56
N THR A 91 -5.06 -5.73 -10.52
CA THR A 91 -4.01 -5.38 -9.56
C THR A 91 -2.64 -5.62 -10.17
N LEU A 92 -1.60 -5.00 -9.57
CA LEU A 92 -0.22 -5.20 -10.00
C LEU A 92 0.18 -6.67 -9.96
N ASP A 93 -0.25 -7.40 -8.93
CA ASP A 93 0.05 -8.82 -8.79
C ASP A 93 -0.57 -9.65 -9.93
N GLU A 94 -1.79 -9.37 -10.31
CA GLU A 94 -2.45 -10.02 -11.43
C GLU A 94 -1.74 -9.73 -12.75
N ILE A 95 -1.32 -8.49 -12.96
CA ILE A 95 -0.59 -8.08 -14.17
C ILE A 95 0.76 -8.77 -14.24
N LEU A 96 1.52 -8.80 -13.15
CA LEU A 96 2.81 -9.47 -13.11
C LEU A 96 2.69 -10.98 -13.32
N SER A 97 1.70 -11.62 -12.72
CA SER A 97 1.42 -13.03 -12.96
C SER A 97 1.19 -13.33 -14.42
N GLU A 98 0.42 -12.51 -15.10
CA GLU A 98 0.12 -12.69 -16.50
C GLU A 98 1.35 -12.46 -17.39
N VAL A 99 2.10 -11.41 -17.12
CA VAL A 99 3.31 -11.06 -17.89
C VAL A 99 4.41 -12.11 -17.73
N LEU A 100 4.61 -12.61 -16.53
CA LEU A 100 5.70 -13.55 -16.22
C LEU A 100 5.34 -15.02 -16.36
N LYS A 101 4.10 -15.32 -16.72
CA LYS A 101 3.57 -16.68 -16.77
C LYS A 101 4.41 -17.66 -17.60
N ASN A 102 4.90 -17.24 -18.75
CA ASN A 102 5.64 -18.11 -19.68
C ASN A 102 7.14 -17.82 -19.72
N THR A 103 7.65 -17.00 -18.82
CA THR A 103 9.06 -16.58 -18.83
C THR A 103 9.94 -17.43 -17.92
N GLY A 104 9.35 -18.21 -17.01
CA GLY A 104 10.09 -18.93 -15.99
C GLY A 104 10.64 -18.05 -14.87
N ILE A 105 10.33 -16.78 -14.86
CA ILE A 105 10.75 -15.82 -13.84
C ILE A 105 9.74 -15.80 -12.72
N THR A 106 10.21 -15.88 -11.49
CA THR A 106 9.39 -15.76 -10.29
C THR A 106 9.61 -14.40 -9.65
N TYR A 107 8.62 -13.93 -8.91
CA TYR A 107 8.68 -12.66 -8.22
C TYR A 107 8.06 -12.75 -6.83
N GLU A 108 8.45 -11.84 -5.98
CA GLU A 108 7.89 -11.70 -4.65
C GLU A 108 7.54 -10.24 -4.40
N VAL A 109 6.35 -9.99 -3.88
CA VAL A 109 5.90 -8.65 -3.53
C VAL A 109 5.98 -8.47 -2.02
N THR A 110 6.78 -7.52 -1.57
CA THR A 110 6.97 -7.20 -0.17
C THR A 110 6.72 -5.71 0.04
N HIS A 111 5.70 -5.37 0.82
CA HIS A 111 5.34 -3.99 1.15
C HIS A 111 5.25 -3.07 -0.08
N ASN A 112 6.33 -2.44 -0.43
CA ASN A 112 6.42 -1.48 -1.53
C ASN A 112 7.47 -1.88 -2.57
N THR A 113 7.90 -3.12 -2.55
CA THR A 113 9.01 -3.61 -3.37
C THR A 113 8.63 -4.91 -4.06
N VAL A 114 8.99 -5.03 -5.32
CA VAL A 114 8.87 -6.26 -6.12
C VAL A 114 10.28 -6.76 -6.45
N VAL A 115 10.52 -8.01 -6.13
CA VAL A 115 11.83 -8.65 -6.34
C VAL A 115 11.74 -9.80 -7.33
#